data_56b8a13c06e5697dca29ffb812d76684
#
_entry.id   56b8a13c06e5697dca29ffb812d76684
#
_cell.length_a   1.000
_cell.length_b   1.000
_cell.length_c   1.000
_cell.angle_alpha   90.00
_cell.angle_beta   90.00
_cell.angle_gamma   90.00
#
_symmetry.space_group_name_H-M   'P 1'
#
loop_
_entity.id
_entity.type
_entity.pdbx_description
1 polymer ?
#
loop_
_entity_poly.entity_id
_entity_poly.type
_entity_poly.pdbx_seq_one_letter_code
_entity_poly.pdbx_strand_id
1 'polypeptide(L)' 'MKTLNQYYGKDIDREAHIYLDENFFKVRMRNELGTYFVAFFKTQDEAENYAENYVLGETNEY' A
#
# COMPACT_ATOMS: atom_id res chain seq x y z
N MET A 1 14.17 8.19 -0.23
CA MET A 1 12.73 7.90 -0.10
C MET A 1 12.43 7.54 1.35
N LYS A 2 11.40 8.11 1.90
CA LYS A 2 11.09 7.95 3.31
C LYS A 2 9.80 7.17 3.49
N THR A 3 9.82 6.17 4.36
CA THR A 3 8.61 5.40 4.69
C THR A 3 7.74 6.21 5.63
N LEU A 4 6.49 6.44 5.23
CA LEU A 4 5.54 7.18 6.04
C LEU A 4 4.70 6.28 6.93
N ASN A 5 4.31 5.12 6.40
CA ASN A 5 3.41 4.24 7.12
C ASN A 5 3.52 2.83 6.58
N GLN A 6 3.13 1.87 7.40
CA GLN A 6 3.18 0.45 7.03
C GLN A 6 1.89 -0.21 7.50
N TYR A 7 1.36 -1.09 6.67
CA TYR A 7 0.13 -1.81 6.97
C TYR A 7 0.35 -3.30 6.73
N TYR A 8 -0.25 -4.11 7.58
CA TYR A 8 -0.15 -5.57 7.48
C TYR A 8 -1.54 -6.17 7.61
N GLY A 9 -1.80 -7.20 6.81
CA GLY A 9 -3.07 -7.89 6.89
C GLY A 9 -3.15 -8.78 8.12
N LYS A 10 -4.35 -8.89 8.69
CA LYS A 10 -4.59 -9.76 9.85
C LYS A 10 -4.98 -11.15 9.41
N ASP A 11 -5.90 -11.22 8.45
CA ASP A 11 -6.43 -12.49 7.99
C ASP A 11 -5.83 -12.91 6.66
N ILE A 12 -5.19 -11.99 5.96
CA ILE A 12 -4.57 -12.23 4.67
C ILE A 12 -3.12 -11.84 4.76
N ASP A 13 -2.24 -12.64 4.18
CA ASP A 13 -0.81 -12.37 4.22
C ASP A 13 -0.47 -11.34 3.15
N ARG A 14 -0.77 -10.09 3.46
CA ARG A 14 -0.50 -8.96 2.59
C ARG A 14 0.16 -7.85 3.38
N GLU A 15 0.94 -7.03 2.70
CA GLU A 15 1.51 -5.85 3.34
C GLU A 15 1.54 -4.71 2.36
N ALA A 16 1.54 -3.49 2.90
CA ALA A 16 1.61 -2.28 2.11
C ALA A 16 2.45 -1.27 2.84
N HIS A 17 3.31 -0.58 2.09
CA HIS A 17 4.20 0.44 2.63
C HIS A 17 3.98 1.72 1.84
N ILE A 18 3.87 2.84 2.55
CA ILE A 18 3.67 4.13 1.92
C ILE A 18 4.96 4.93 2.03
N TYR A 19 5.41 5.42 0.89
CA TYR A 19 6.63 6.24 0.80
C TYR A 19 6.28 7.60 0.22
N LEU A 20 6.97 8.62 0.70
CA LEU A 20 6.92 9.93 0.07
C LEU A 20 8.02 9.97 -0.99
N ASP A 21 7.62 10.14 -2.25
CA ASP A 21 8.52 10.12 -3.38
C ASP A 21 8.31 11.40 -4.18
N GLU A 22 9.10 12.41 -3.87
CA GLU A 22 9.00 13.74 -4.48
C GLU A 22 7.62 14.33 -4.25
N ASN A 23 6.80 14.42 -5.30
CA ASN A 23 5.48 15.01 -5.19
C ASN A 23 4.36 13.99 -5.11
N PHE A 24 4.71 12.72 -4.98
CA PHE A 24 3.73 11.65 -5.00
C PHE A 24 3.87 10.76 -3.78
N PHE A 25 2.79 10.09 -3.44
CA PHE A 25 2.80 9.08 -2.41
C PHE A 25 2.77 7.72 -3.09
N LYS A 26 3.80 6.94 -2.87
CA LYS A 26 3.98 5.65 -3.51
C LYS A 26 3.56 4.57 -2.53
N VAL A 27 2.68 3.68 -2.96
CA VAL A 27 2.26 2.54 -2.15
C VAL A 27 2.87 1.29 -2.77
N ARG A 28 3.72 0.63 -2.03
CA ARG A 28 4.31 -0.63 -2.45
C ARG A 28 3.61 -1.74 -1.70
N MET A 29 3.04 -2.67 -2.44
CA MET A 29 2.22 -3.73 -1.87
C MET A 29 2.78 -5.10 -2.21
N ARG A 30 2.58 -6.04 -1.32
CA ARG A 30 2.92 -7.45 -1.57
C ARG A 30 1.68 -8.28 -1.30
N ASN A 31 1.31 -9.13 -2.26
CA ASN A 31 0.16 -10.00 -2.08
C ASN A 31 0.57 -11.30 -1.40
N GLU A 32 -0.40 -12.17 -1.19
CA GLU A 32 -0.17 -13.41 -0.46
C GLU A 32 0.71 -14.40 -1.23
N LEU A 33 0.91 -14.17 -2.51
CA LEU A 33 1.79 -15.01 -3.33
C LEU A 33 3.22 -14.48 -3.39
N GLY A 34 3.48 -13.35 -2.73
CA GLY A 34 4.81 -12.76 -2.75
C GLY A 34 5.08 -11.82 -3.90
N THR A 35 4.07 -11.51 -4.70
CA THR A 35 4.22 -10.60 -5.82
C THR A 35 4.07 -9.16 -5.36
N TYR A 36 4.93 -8.28 -5.86
CA TYR A 36 4.92 -6.87 -5.49
C TYR A 36 4.21 -6.03 -6.54
N PHE A 37 3.49 -5.02 -6.07
CA PHE A 37 2.81 -4.05 -6.90
C PHE A 37 3.11 -2.66 -6.38
N VAL A 38 3.00 -1.67 -7.27
CA VAL A 38 3.24 -0.27 -6.90
C VAL A 38 2.13 0.58 -7.46
N ALA A 39 1.62 1.49 -6.62
CA ALA A 39 0.62 2.46 -7.05
C ALA A 39 1.06 3.84 -6.57
N PHE A 40 0.64 4.88 -7.29
CA PHE A 40 1.01 6.25 -6.97
C PHE A 40 -0.24 7.07 -6.73
N PHE A 41 -0.18 7.95 -5.73
CA PHE A 41 -1.29 8.81 -5.37
C PHE A 41 -0.78 10.23 -5.14
N LYS A 42 -1.66 11.19 -5.31
CA LYS A 42 -1.29 12.60 -5.12
C LYS A 42 -1.44 13.05 -3.68
N THR A 43 -2.28 12.38 -2.90
CA THR A 43 -2.50 12.75 -1.51
C THR A 43 -2.23 11.57 -0.60
N GLN A 44 -1.86 11.89 0.63
CA GLN A 44 -1.59 10.86 1.62
C GLN A 44 -2.87 10.10 1.99
N ASP A 45 -3.99 10.81 2.07
CA ASP A 45 -5.27 10.17 2.40
C ASP A 45 -5.63 9.08 1.41
N GLU A 46 -5.45 9.36 0.12
CA GLU A 46 -5.73 8.36 -0.89
C GLU A 46 -4.81 7.14 -0.75
N ALA A 47 -3.54 7.41 -0.51
CA ALA A 47 -2.57 6.33 -0.35
C ALA A 47 -2.90 5.46 0.87
N GLU A 48 -3.24 6.10 1.98
CA GLU A 48 -3.57 5.38 3.20
C GLU A 48 -4.83 4.55 3.04
N ASN A 49 -5.85 5.12 2.43
CA ASN A 49 -7.10 4.39 2.20
C ASN A 49 -6.86 3.16 1.32
N TYR A 50 -6.09 3.34 0.28
CA TYR A 50 -5.81 2.24 -0.63
C TYR A 50 -5.00 1.15 0.06
N ALA A 51 -3.98 1.53 0.81
CA ALA A 51 -3.13 0.57 1.50
C ALA A 51 -3.92 -0.21 2.54
N GLU A 52 -4.76 0.48 3.30
CA GLU A 52 -5.57 -0.16 4.33
C GLU A 52 -6.55 -1.15 3.72
N ASN A 53 -7.25 -0.75 2.67
CA ASN A 53 -8.21 -1.64 2.02
C ASN A 53 -7.52 -2.83 1.39
N TYR A 54 -6.33 -2.63 0.87
CA TYR A 54 -5.60 -3.73 0.26
C TYR A 54 -5.26 -4.82 1.27
N VAL A 55 -4.75 -4.44 2.43
CA VAL A 55 -4.36 -5.44 3.43
C VAL A 55 -5.56 -6.06 4.12
N LEU A 56 -6.72 -5.40 4.07
CA LEU A 56 -7.95 -5.98 4.58
C LEU A 56 -8.62 -6.92 3.58
N GLY A 57 -8.12 -6.97 2.36
CA GLY A 57 -8.68 -7.84 1.34
C GLY A 57 -9.85 -7.26 0.59
N GLU A 58 -10.13 -5.98 0.77
CA GLU A 58 -11.26 -5.34 0.09
C GLU A 58 -10.89 -4.85 -1.31
N THR A 59 -9.60 -4.76 -1.58
CA THR A 59 -9.08 -4.41 -2.89
C THR A 59 -8.12 -5.50 -3.30
N ASN A 60 -8.35 -6.14 -4.44
CA ASN A 60 -7.50 -7.25 -4.85
C ASN A 60 -6.14 -6.76 -5.33
N GLU A 61 -6.16 -5.72 -6.15
CA GLU A 61 -4.96 -5.12 -6.68
C GLU A 61 -5.39 -3.89 -7.43
N TYR A 62 -4.40 -3.11 -7.80
CA TYR A 62 -4.75 -1.92 -8.54
C TYR A 62 -4.72 -2.20 -10.04
#